data_88d4522f4bd29b9cb7a0c22562647250
#
_entry.id   88d4522f4bd29b9cb7a0c22562647250
#
_cell.length_a   1.000
_cell.length_b   1.000
_cell.length_c   1.000
_cell.angle_alpha   90.00
_cell.angle_beta   90.00
_cell.angle_gamma   90.00
#
_symmetry.space_group_name_H-M   'P 1'
#
loop_
_entity.id
_entity.type
_entity.pdbx_description
1 polymer ?
#
loop_
_entity_poly.entity_id
_entity_poly.type
_entity_poly.pdbx_seq_one_letter_code
_entity_poly.pdbx_strand_id
1 'polypeptide(L)'
;MLIGDIDLHPIADGTFRASPEYFGEHVTSRGHEDLFARHGMAWFPIGCFLVRTRNRTVLVDAGLGPEIRDDGPRRLLVGGQLLLGLRAAGVTVTDVTDVICTHLHADHCGWLFDTGGAAVFPNAAIWFGAADWRHFVMNPAASMLDHIRHGFQAADAGRLRPIEADTTVAPGVDLMMTPGHTPGHMSVVVSSRGRRALLLGDAVICPVQLDEPTWRSIGDVDPDLAARVRERLFRELEDENTVGAGGHFPELQFGRVLAGQARRWLAT
;
A
#
# COMPACT_ATOMS: atom_id res chain seq x y z
N MET A 1 -6.83 6.12 14.44
CA MET A 1 -8.33 6.13 14.46
C MET A 1 -8.86 4.79 14.94
N LEU A 2 -10.16 4.72 15.30
CA LEU A 2 -10.80 3.46 15.71
C LEU A 2 -11.82 3.01 14.65
N ILE A 3 -11.70 1.76 14.23
CA ILE A 3 -12.70 1.03 13.44
C ILE A 3 -13.38 0.05 14.40
N GLY A 4 -14.49 0.48 14.99
CA GLY A 4 -15.08 -0.26 16.12
C GLY A 4 -14.09 -0.42 17.27
N ASP A 5 -13.66 -1.64 17.55
CA ASP A 5 -12.67 -1.98 18.61
C ASP A 5 -11.24 -2.14 18.09
N ILE A 6 -11.00 -1.94 16.79
CA ILE A 6 -9.69 -2.11 16.16
C ILE A 6 -9.02 -0.74 16.03
N ASP A 7 -7.79 -0.65 16.52
CA ASP A 7 -6.98 0.56 16.41
C ASP A 7 -6.16 0.55 15.12
N LEU A 8 -6.23 1.63 14.37
CA LEU A 8 -5.62 1.78 13.05
C LEU A 8 -4.82 3.08 12.98
N HIS A 9 -3.50 2.97 12.75
CA HIS A 9 -2.55 4.08 12.68
C HIS A 9 -1.79 4.11 11.36
N PRO A 10 -1.83 5.21 10.61
CA PRO A 10 -0.93 5.40 9.49
C PRO A 10 0.49 5.71 10.00
N ILE A 11 1.51 5.18 9.31
CA ILE A 11 2.92 5.42 9.58
C ILE A 11 3.62 5.71 8.26
N ALA A 12 4.28 6.85 8.13
CA ALA A 12 5.08 7.15 6.96
C ALA A 12 6.48 6.52 7.07
N ASP A 13 6.91 5.79 6.05
CA ASP A 13 8.30 5.37 5.89
C ASP A 13 9.14 6.41 5.18
N GLY A 14 8.52 7.21 4.31
CA GLY A 14 9.25 8.16 3.51
C GLY A 14 8.39 8.95 2.54
N THR A 15 9.01 9.34 1.43
CA THR A 15 8.41 10.20 0.42
C THR A 15 8.64 9.63 -0.97
N PHE A 16 7.60 9.73 -1.79
CA PHE A 16 7.58 9.41 -3.20
C PHE A 16 7.29 10.69 -4.00
N ARG A 17 8.24 11.12 -4.83
CA ARG A 17 8.08 12.24 -5.76
C ARG A 17 7.74 11.71 -7.14
N ALA A 18 6.68 12.21 -7.77
CA ALA A 18 6.22 11.82 -9.10
C ALA A 18 6.00 13.03 -10.01
N SER A 19 6.43 12.93 -11.28
CA SER A 19 6.03 13.89 -12.31
C SER A 19 4.61 13.58 -12.82
N PRO A 20 3.94 14.51 -13.53
CA PRO A 20 2.64 14.24 -14.13
C PRO A 20 2.63 12.98 -15.01
N GLU A 21 3.72 12.73 -15.76
CA GLU A 21 3.86 11.58 -16.65
C GLU A 21 3.87 10.23 -15.92
N TYR A 22 3.99 10.23 -14.59
CA TYR A 22 3.77 9.03 -13.77
C TYR A 22 2.36 8.46 -13.96
N PHE A 23 1.38 9.32 -14.18
CA PHE A 23 -0.03 8.94 -14.39
C PHE A 23 -0.39 8.71 -15.86
N GLY A 24 0.56 8.87 -16.77
CA GLY A 24 0.39 8.67 -18.21
C GLY A 24 1.15 9.73 -19.02
N GLU A 25 1.67 9.34 -20.18
CA GLU A 25 2.50 10.24 -21.02
C GLU A 25 1.78 11.52 -21.48
N HIS A 26 0.46 11.49 -21.51
CA HIS A 26 -0.40 12.64 -21.88
C HIS A 26 -0.79 13.51 -20.69
N VAL A 27 -0.46 13.09 -19.45
CA VAL A 27 -0.86 13.82 -18.25
C VAL A 27 0.05 15.02 -18.06
N THR A 28 -0.56 16.15 -17.71
CA THR A 28 0.12 17.41 -17.40
C THR A 28 -0.39 17.95 -16.06
N SER A 29 0.29 18.92 -15.50
CA SER A 29 -0.16 19.60 -14.26
C SER A 29 -1.38 20.51 -14.45
N ARG A 30 -1.82 20.73 -15.68
CA ARG A 30 -2.91 21.67 -15.98
C ARG A 30 -4.23 21.22 -15.36
N GLY A 31 -4.83 22.08 -14.55
CA GLY A 31 -6.07 21.79 -13.81
C GLY A 31 -5.83 21.02 -12.49
N HIS A 32 -4.56 20.67 -12.20
CA HIS A 32 -4.13 19.96 -10.99
C HIS A 32 -2.87 20.61 -10.40
N GLU A 33 -2.80 21.94 -10.50
CA GLU A 33 -1.64 22.73 -10.05
C GLU A 33 -1.36 22.53 -8.56
N ASP A 34 -2.39 22.31 -7.74
CA ASP A 34 -2.24 22.05 -6.30
C ASP A 34 -1.53 20.71 -6.05
N LEU A 35 -1.83 19.67 -6.82
CA LEU A 35 -1.17 18.37 -6.73
C LEU A 35 0.30 18.45 -7.15
N PHE A 36 0.62 19.25 -8.16
CA PHE A 36 1.97 19.40 -8.72
C PHE A 36 2.64 20.72 -8.32
N ALA A 37 2.20 21.34 -7.20
CA ALA A 37 2.63 22.69 -6.79
C ALA A 37 4.13 22.80 -6.53
N ARG A 38 4.78 21.75 -6.03
CA ARG A 38 6.18 21.80 -5.65
C ARG A 38 7.09 21.39 -6.81
N HIS A 39 7.64 22.37 -7.52
CA HIS A 39 8.53 22.16 -8.66
C HIS A 39 7.93 21.34 -9.79
N GLY A 40 6.60 21.45 -10.03
CA GLY A 40 5.91 20.69 -11.06
C GLY A 40 5.79 19.20 -10.74
N MET A 41 5.95 18.81 -9.48
CA MET A 41 5.93 17.44 -9.00
C MET A 41 4.86 17.22 -7.93
N ALA A 42 4.25 16.05 -7.93
CA ALA A 42 3.47 15.54 -6.82
C ALA A 42 4.41 14.92 -5.77
N TRP A 43 4.07 15.10 -4.50
CA TRP A 43 4.81 14.56 -3.36
C TRP A 43 3.87 13.76 -2.50
N PHE A 44 4.05 12.44 -2.52
CA PHE A 44 3.24 11.48 -1.81
C PHE A 44 4.03 10.88 -0.64
N PRO A 45 3.39 10.45 0.44
CA PRO A 45 4.04 9.61 1.43
C PRO A 45 4.32 8.22 0.84
N ILE A 46 5.27 7.50 1.44
CA ILE A 46 5.38 6.05 1.40
C ILE A 46 4.79 5.58 2.72
N GLY A 47 3.55 5.11 2.67
CA GLY A 47 2.74 4.86 3.85
C GLY A 47 2.59 3.37 4.16
N CYS A 48 2.62 3.09 5.45
CA CYS A 48 2.29 1.81 6.05
C CYS A 48 1.16 2.00 7.05
N PHE A 49 0.46 0.92 7.42
CA PHE A 49 -0.61 1.01 8.40
C PHE A 49 -0.43 -0.02 9.51
N LEU A 50 -0.42 0.44 10.74
CA LEU A 50 -0.41 -0.41 11.92
C LEU A 50 -1.84 -0.68 12.37
N VAL A 51 -2.25 -1.94 12.36
CA VAL A 51 -3.56 -2.41 12.78
C VAL A 51 -3.40 -3.21 14.07
N ARG A 52 -4.01 -2.75 15.17
CA ARG A 52 -3.97 -3.45 16.44
C ARG A 52 -5.36 -3.99 16.78
N THR A 53 -5.47 -5.30 16.80
CA THR A 53 -6.62 -6.02 17.34
C THR A 53 -6.33 -6.45 18.77
N ARG A 54 -7.27 -7.14 19.42
CA ARG A 54 -7.05 -7.65 20.79
C ARG A 54 -5.81 -8.54 20.93
N ASN A 55 -5.49 -9.34 19.88
CA ASN A 55 -4.48 -10.40 19.95
C ASN A 55 -3.45 -10.33 18.83
N ARG A 56 -3.50 -9.32 17.95
CA ARG A 56 -2.60 -9.20 16.79
C ARG A 56 -2.12 -7.77 16.64
N THR A 57 -0.87 -7.63 16.27
CA THR A 57 -0.23 -6.41 15.81
C THR A 57 0.15 -6.63 14.36
N VAL A 58 -0.66 -6.10 13.46
CA VAL A 58 -0.54 -6.31 12.01
C VAL A 58 0.06 -5.05 11.40
N LEU A 59 1.11 -5.20 10.61
CA LEU A 59 1.66 -4.14 9.78
C LEU A 59 1.21 -4.37 8.34
N VAL A 60 0.53 -3.40 7.76
CA VAL A 60 0.15 -3.40 6.34
C VAL A 60 1.13 -2.54 5.57
N ASP A 61 1.83 -3.14 4.68
CA ASP A 61 3.02 -2.70 3.96
C ASP A 61 4.22 -2.41 4.87
N ALA A 62 5.41 -2.55 4.31
CA ALA A 62 6.68 -2.45 5.02
C ALA A 62 7.62 -1.43 4.34
N GLY A 63 7.07 -0.36 3.78
CA GLY A 63 7.82 0.77 3.25
C GLY A 63 8.89 0.42 2.22
N LEU A 64 9.75 1.39 1.92
CA LEU A 64 10.88 1.25 0.99
C LEU A 64 12.15 0.68 1.67
N GLY A 65 12.22 0.77 2.98
CA GLY A 65 13.47 0.49 3.67
C GLY A 65 14.41 1.70 3.71
N PRO A 66 15.64 1.54 4.21
CA PRO A 66 16.62 2.64 4.29
C PRO A 66 17.25 2.91 2.92
N GLU A 67 16.42 3.10 1.90
CA GLU A 67 16.82 3.19 0.50
C GLU A 67 16.48 4.55 -0.11
N ILE A 68 17.24 4.91 -1.13
CA ILE A 68 16.93 6.01 -2.05
C ILE A 68 16.92 5.41 -3.45
N ARG A 69 15.80 5.53 -4.14
CA ARG A 69 15.66 5.11 -5.53
C ARG A 69 15.36 6.29 -6.42
N ASP A 70 16.32 6.65 -7.24
CA ASP A 70 16.19 7.70 -8.24
C ASP A 70 15.98 7.06 -9.62
N ASP A 71 14.73 7.02 -10.07
CA ASP A 71 14.33 6.54 -11.37
C ASP A 71 14.26 7.68 -12.40
N GLY A 72 15.12 8.68 -12.23
CA GLY A 72 15.27 9.82 -13.12
C GLY A 72 14.17 10.89 -12.92
N PRO A 73 13.83 11.65 -13.99
CA PRO A 73 12.94 12.80 -13.86
C PRO A 73 11.50 12.45 -13.47
N ARG A 74 11.08 11.19 -13.71
CA ARG A 74 9.70 10.77 -13.47
C ARG A 74 9.43 10.42 -12.02
N ARG A 75 10.41 9.86 -11.29
CA ARG A 75 10.17 9.30 -9.97
C ARG A 75 11.42 9.32 -9.09
N LEU A 76 11.23 9.68 -7.82
CA LEU A 76 12.21 9.54 -6.75
C LEU A 76 11.52 9.01 -5.51
N LEU A 77 12.05 7.97 -4.88
CA LEU A 77 11.58 7.42 -3.62
C LEU A 77 12.69 7.53 -2.58
N VAL A 78 12.32 7.94 -1.38
CA VAL A 78 13.23 8.05 -0.22
C VAL A 78 12.51 7.43 0.97
N GLY A 79 13.06 6.37 1.56
CA GLY A 79 12.49 5.68 2.72
C GLY A 79 13.36 5.80 3.97
N GLY A 80 13.07 4.98 4.98
CA GLY A 80 13.93 4.81 6.16
C GLY A 80 13.30 5.19 7.49
N GLN A 81 12.02 5.59 7.55
CA GLN A 81 11.41 6.10 8.79
C GLN A 81 10.46 5.12 9.49
N LEU A 82 10.07 4.01 8.85
CA LEU A 82 9.08 3.08 9.40
C LEU A 82 9.40 2.61 10.81
N LEU A 83 10.65 2.19 11.05
CA LEU A 83 11.03 1.66 12.37
C LEU A 83 10.98 2.72 13.48
N LEU A 84 11.25 3.98 13.12
CA LEU A 84 11.09 5.10 14.05
C LEU A 84 9.61 5.38 14.31
N GLY A 85 8.77 5.33 13.28
CA GLY A 85 7.33 5.50 13.38
C GLY A 85 6.66 4.41 14.24
N LEU A 86 7.04 3.14 14.05
CA LEU A 86 6.60 2.04 14.92
C LEU A 86 6.97 2.27 16.38
N ARG A 87 8.22 2.66 16.65
CA ARG A 87 8.68 2.99 18.00
C ARG A 87 7.89 4.15 18.61
N ALA A 88 7.58 5.18 17.84
CA ALA A 88 6.77 6.29 18.31
C ALA A 88 5.32 5.86 18.64
N ALA A 89 4.80 4.84 17.94
CA ALA A 89 3.52 4.21 18.23
C ALA A 89 3.59 3.19 19.39
N GLY A 90 4.75 3.06 20.05
CA GLY A 90 4.96 2.13 21.16
C GLY A 90 5.07 0.66 20.73
N VAL A 91 5.48 0.39 19.49
CA VAL A 91 5.59 -0.95 18.91
C VAL A 91 7.04 -1.21 18.52
N THR A 92 7.57 -2.37 18.92
CA THR A 92 8.88 -2.87 18.47
C THR A 92 8.70 -3.84 17.31
N VAL A 93 9.78 -4.12 16.59
CA VAL A 93 9.74 -5.10 15.49
C VAL A 93 9.37 -6.51 15.95
N THR A 94 9.64 -6.84 17.24
CA THR A 94 9.29 -8.14 17.84
C THR A 94 7.82 -8.25 18.26
N ASP A 95 7.10 -7.13 18.35
CA ASP A 95 5.68 -7.11 18.69
C ASP A 95 4.78 -7.35 17.45
N VAL A 96 5.33 -7.16 16.25
CA VAL A 96 4.60 -7.39 15.00
C VAL A 96 4.37 -8.89 14.79
N THR A 97 3.09 -9.29 14.72
CA THR A 97 2.67 -10.69 14.57
C THR A 97 2.45 -11.07 13.11
N ASP A 98 2.11 -10.10 12.27
CA ASP A 98 1.83 -10.29 10.86
C ASP A 98 2.30 -9.06 10.07
N VAL A 99 2.94 -9.27 8.93
CA VAL A 99 3.16 -8.25 7.91
C VAL A 99 2.36 -8.64 6.68
N ILE A 100 1.51 -7.75 6.22
CA ILE A 100 0.72 -7.93 4.99
C ILE A 100 1.32 -7.00 3.94
N CYS A 101 1.87 -7.55 2.86
CA CYS A 101 2.24 -6.75 1.69
C CYS A 101 1.06 -6.69 0.75
N THR A 102 0.50 -5.49 0.52
CA THR A 102 -0.56 -5.30 -0.45
C THR A 102 -0.12 -5.78 -1.83
N HIS A 103 1.15 -5.58 -2.14
CA HIS A 103 1.85 -6.09 -3.31
C HIS A 103 3.38 -6.05 -3.09
N LEU A 104 4.16 -6.52 -4.05
CA LEU A 104 5.61 -6.67 -3.88
C LEU A 104 6.46 -5.63 -4.62
N HIS A 105 5.98 -4.39 -4.83
CA HIS A 105 6.85 -3.29 -5.19
C HIS A 105 7.76 -2.90 -4.02
N ALA A 106 8.90 -2.28 -4.35
CA ALA A 106 9.96 -2.01 -3.39
C ALA A 106 9.52 -1.16 -2.19
N ASP A 107 8.62 -0.22 -2.41
CA ASP A 107 8.11 0.72 -1.40
C ASP A 107 6.95 0.16 -0.55
N HIS A 108 6.62 -1.12 -0.72
CA HIS A 108 5.66 -1.85 0.09
C HIS A 108 6.27 -3.05 0.82
N CYS A 109 7.50 -3.45 0.46
CA CYS A 109 8.16 -4.63 1.05
C CYS A 109 9.61 -4.39 1.51
N GLY A 110 10.11 -3.16 1.45
CA GLY A 110 11.53 -2.81 1.63
C GLY A 110 12.10 -3.11 3.01
N TRP A 111 11.29 -3.10 4.08
CA TRP A 111 11.71 -3.46 5.43
C TRP A 111 11.45 -4.92 5.80
N LEU A 112 11.01 -5.80 4.89
CA LEU A 112 10.77 -7.20 5.25
C LEU A 112 12.03 -7.93 5.70
N PHE A 113 13.14 -7.66 5.03
CA PHE A 113 14.44 -8.27 5.30
C PHE A 113 15.52 -7.19 5.31
N ASP A 114 16.53 -7.38 6.13
CA ASP A 114 17.73 -6.54 6.13
C ASP A 114 18.66 -6.88 4.95
N THR A 115 19.74 -6.13 4.79
CA THR A 115 20.72 -6.34 3.72
C THR A 115 21.43 -7.70 3.78
N GLY A 116 21.39 -8.37 4.94
CA GLY A 116 21.88 -9.74 5.14
C GLY A 116 20.83 -10.82 4.84
N GLY A 117 19.59 -10.44 4.52
CA GLY A 117 18.47 -11.35 4.27
C GLY A 117 17.77 -11.83 5.54
N ALA A 118 18.13 -11.33 6.72
CA ALA A 118 17.43 -11.67 7.95
C ALA A 118 16.11 -10.88 8.07
N ALA A 119 15.07 -11.53 8.58
CA ALA A 119 13.77 -10.90 8.73
C ALA A 119 13.81 -9.78 9.78
N VAL A 120 13.42 -8.57 9.39
CA VAL A 120 13.34 -7.41 10.30
C VAL A 120 12.24 -7.58 11.34
N PHE A 121 11.15 -8.26 11.00
CA PHE A 121 10.04 -8.59 11.90
C PHE A 121 10.11 -10.07 12.29
N PRO A 122 10.92 -10.46 13.30
CA PRO A 122 11.30 -11.86 13.51
C PRO A 122 10.14 -12.77 13.93
N ASN A 123 9.07 -12.22 14.48
CA ASN A 123 7.91 -12.99 14.96
C ASN A 123 6.73 -12.97 13.97
N ALA A 124 6.83 -12.20 12.89
CA ALA A 124 5.70 -12.01 11.98
C ALA A 124 5.54 -13.14 10.96
N ALA A 125 4.31 -13.53 10.68
CA ALA A 125 3.96 -14.16 9.42
C ALA A 125 3.92 -13.10 8.30
N ILE A 126 4.36 -13.46 7.08
CA ILE A 126 4.42 -12.55 5.93
C ILE A 126 3.37 -12.99 4.90
N TRP A 127 2.36 -12.14 4.70
CA TRP A 127 1.24 -12.37 3.81
C TRP A 127 1.44 -11.60 2.50
N PHE A 128 1.24 -12.24 1.37
CA PHE A 128 1.40 -11.64 0.05
C PHE A 128 0.64 -12.42 -1.02
N GLY A 129 0.32 -11.80 -2.14
CA GLY A 129 -0.33 -12.49 -3.25
C GLY A 129 0.59 -13.50 -3.93
N ALA A 130 0.14 -14.74 -4.10
CA ALA A 130 0.93 -15.80 -4.74
C ALA A 130 1.31 -15.47 -6.20
N ALA A 131 0.47 -14.67 -6.89
CA ALA A 131 0.80 -14.21 -8.24
C ALA A 131 1.96 -13.21 -8.24
N ASP A 132 2.10 -12.37 -7.20
CA ASP A 132 3.24 -11.47 -7.04
C ASP A 132 4.53 -12.22 -6.72
N TRP A 133 4.45 -13.30 -5.96
CA TRP A 133 5.61 -14.18 -5.79
C TRP A 133 6.15 -14.66 -7.13
N ARG A 134 5.27 -15.17 -7.99
CA ARG A 134 5.66 -15.65 -9.34
C ARG A 134 6.22 -14.52 -10.20
N HIS A 135 5.61 -13.32 -10.10
CA HIS A 135 5.96 -12.17 -10.92
C HIS A 135 7.30 -11.52 -10.49
N PHE A 136 7.54 -11.35 -9.19
CA PHE A 136 8.68 -10.60 -8.66
C PHE A 136 9.81 -11.49 -8.13
N VAL A 137 9.49 -12.48 -7.28
CA VAL A 137 10.52 -13.28 -6.59
C VAL A 137 11.11 -14.33 -7.51
N MET A 138 10.26 -15.02 -8.28
CA MET A 138 10.70 -16.09 -9.19
C MET A 138 11.21 -15.56 -10.54
N ASN A 139 10.89 -14.33 -10.90
CA ASN A 139 11.34 -13.73 -12.16
C ASN A 139 12.54 -12.80 -11.91
N PRO A 140 13.77 -13.21 -12.31
CA PRO A 140 14.97 -12.40 -12.09
C PRO A 140 14.99 -11.09 -12.89
N ALA A 141 14.18 -10.98 -13.95
CA ALA A 141 14.07 -9.76 -14.74
C ALA A 141 13.13 -8.71 -14.14
N ALA A 142 12.29 -9.09 -13.15
CA ALA A 142 11.41 -8.16 -12.48
C ALA A 142 12.19 -7.23 -11.54
N SER A 143 11.76 -5.97 -11.47
CA SER A 143 12.35 -4.98 -10.57
C SER A 143 11.97 -5.28 -9.12
N MET A 144 12.90 -5.80 -8.35
CA MET A 144 12.79 -6.05 -6.91
C MET A 144 14.14 -5.79 -6.25
N LEU A 145 14.15 -5.28 -5.01
CA LEU A 145 15.39 -5.13 -4.24
C LEU A 145 16.03 -6.51 -3.99
N ASP A 146 17.34 -6.61 -4.25
CA ASP A 146 18.05 -7.89 -4.17
C ASP A 146 17.98 -8.54 -2.79
N HIS A 147 18.14 -7.76 -1.72
CA HIS A 147 18.04 -8.27 -0.34
C HIS A 147 16.62 -8.78 -0.02
N ILE A 148 15.57 -8.18 -0.58
CA ILE A 148 14.19 -8.64 -0.42
C ILE A 148 14.00 -9.96 -1.16
N ARG A 149 14.47 -10.06 -2.41
CA ARG A 149 14.43 -11.33 -3.18
C ARG A 149 15.15 -12.45 -2.44
N HIS A 150 16.38 -12.18 -1.97
CA HIS A 150 17.16 -13.16 -1.21
C HIS A 150 16.50 -13.54 0.11
N GLY A 151 15.95 -12.54 0.81
CA GLY A 151 15.22 -12.76 2.07
C GLY A 151 14.02 -13.69 1.89
N PHE A 152 13.22 -13.45 0.85
CA PHE A 152 12.09 -14.35 0.51
C PHE A 152 12.55 -15.77 0.18
N GLN A 153 13.65 -15.93 -0.59
CA GLN A 153 14.17 -17.23 -0.97
C GLN A 153 14.79 -18.00 0.21
N ALA A 154 15.33 -17.29 1.19
CA ALA A 154 15.96 -17.87 2.37
C ALA A 154 15.01 -18.02 3.57
N ALA A 155 13.85 -17.35 3.55
CA ALA A 155 12.91 -17.34 4.66
C ALA A 155 12.35 -18.73 4.95
N ASP A 156 12.12 -19.01 6.24
CA ASP A 156 11.38 -20.20 6.66
C ASP A 156 9.99 -20.23 6.02
N ALA A 157 9.73 -21.27 5.23
CA ALA A 157 8.45 -21.47 4.56
C ALA A 157 7.25 -21.46 5.54
N GLY A 158 7.48 -21.83 6.80
CA GLY A 158 6.45 -21.76 7.86
C GLY A 158 5.99 -20.33 8.19
N ARG A 159 6.72 -19.30 7.77
CA ARG A 159 6.37 -17.89 7.98
C ARG A 159 5.71 -17.25 6.76
N LEU A 160 5.93 -17.79 5.58
CA LEU A 160 5.39 -17.26 4.33
C LEU A 160 3.94 -17.70 4.14
N ARG A 161 3.09 -16.77 3.78
CA ARG A 161 1.64 -16.95 3.58
C ARG A 161 1.23 -16.43 2.20
N PRO A 162 1.58 -17.15 1.12
CA PRO A 162 1.07 -16.80 -0.21
C PRO A 162 -0.44 -17.06 -0.27
N ILE A 163 -1.21 -16.09 -0.80
CA ILE A 163 -2.65 -16.22 -0.96
C ILE A 163 -3.07 -16.13 -2.43
N GLU A 164 -4.16 -16.81 -2.79
CA GLU A 164 -4.74 -16.82 -4.14
C GLU A 164 -6.21 -16.37 -4.18
N ALA A 165 -6.81 -16.16 -3.02
CA ALA A 165 -8.21 -15.76 -2.86
C ALA A 165 -8.36 -14.90 -1.59
N ASP A 166 -9.53 -14.26 -1.46
CA ASP A 166 -9.89 -13.51 -0.26
C ASP A 166 -9.71 -14.39 0.98
N THR A 167 -9.06 -13.83 2.01
CA THR A 167 -8.58 -14.62 3.16
C THR A 167 -8.67 -13.79 4.45
N THR A 168 -9.12 -14.40 5.54
CA THR A 168 -9.09 -13.79 6.87
C THR A 168 -7.75 -14.05 7.54
N VAL A 169 -7.07 -12.98 7.96
CA VAL A 169 -5.81 -13.02 8.72
C VAL A 169 -6.08 -13.12 10.21
N ALA A 170 -7.02 -12.31 10.69
CA ALA A 170 -7.44 -12.25 12.08
C ALA A 170 -8.89 -11.77 12.17
N PRO A 171 -9.58 -11.96 13.29
CA PRO A 171 -10.92 -11.41 13.46
C PRO A 171 -10.95 -9.90 13.16
N GLY A 172 -11.69 -9.52 12.11
CA GLY A 172 -11.81 -8.15 11.65
C GLY A 172 -10.66 -7.64 10.76
N VAL A 173 -9.77 -8.52 10.30
CA VAL A 173 -8.71 -8.19 9.32
C VAL A 173 -8.76 -9.21 8.20
N ASP A 174 -9.23 -8.79 7.03
CA ASP A 174 -9.41 -9.62 5.85
C ASP A 174 -8.59 -9.07 4.69
N LEU A 175 -8.13 -9.96 3.81
CA LEU A 175 -7.45 -9.65 2.56
C LEU A 175 -8.45 -9.81 1.42
N MET A 176 -8.56 -8.82 0.58
CA MET A 176 -9.42 -8.80 -0.60
C MET A 176 -8.55 -8.70 -1.85
N MET A 177 -8.65 -9.65 -2.76
CA MET A 177 -7.90 -9.62 -4.01
C MET A 177 -8.34 -8.44 -4.89
N THR A 178 -7.38 -7.61 -5.23
CA THR A 178 -7.56 -6.40 -6.05
C THR A 178 -6.50 -6.31 -7.15
N PRO A 179 -6.35 -7.37 -8.00
CA PRO A 179 -5.31 -7.44 -9.00
C PRO A 179 -5.44 -6.35 -10.08
N GLY A 180 -4.33 -6.06 -10.75
CA GLY A 180 -4.25 -5.07 -11.83
C GLY A 180 -3.00 -4.23 -11.74
N HIS A 181 -2.81 -3.49 -10.63
CA HIS A 181 -1.55 -2.81 -10.36
C HIS A 181 -0.39 -3.82 -10.35
N THR A 182 -0.53 -4.89 -9.59
CA THR A 182 0.27 -6.10 -9.77
C THR A 182 -0.65 -7.32 -9.90
N PRO A 183 -0.16 -8.47 -10.40
CA PRO A 183 -0.99 -9.66 -10.57
C PRO A 183 -1.53 -10.23 -9.26
N GLY A 184 -0.79 -10.06 -8.16
CA GLY A 184 -1.15 -10.55 -6.83
C GLY A 184 -1.58 -9.44 -5.87
N HIS A 185 -1.86 -8.22 -6.37
CA HIS A 185 -2.27 -7.11 -5.52
C HIS A 185 -3.52 -7.45 -4.70
N MET A 186 -3.51 -7.03 -3.44
CA MET A 186 -4.63 -7.15 -2.51
C MET A 186 -4.81 -5.88 -1.69
N SER A 187 -6.04 -5.57 -1.34
CA SER A 187 -6.39 -4.55 -0.35
C SER A 187 -6.69 -5.20 0.98
N VAL A 188 -6.50 -4.48 2.09
CA VAL A 188 -6.82 -4.99 3.42
C VAL A 188 -8.13 -4.37 3.90
N VAL A 189 -9.03 -5.20 4.38
CA VAL A 189 -10.31 -4.80 4.96
C VAL A 189 -10.20 -4.91 6.47
N VAL A 190 -10.33 -3.79 7.17
CA VAL A 190 -10.44 -3.75 8.63
C VAL A 190 -11.89 -3.50 8.99
N SER A 191 -12.53 -4.41 9.73
CA SER A 191 -13.95 -4.31 10.05
C SER A 191 -14.26 -4.67 11.49
N SER A 192 -15.04 -3.84 12.16
CA SER A 192 -15.52 -4.08 13.52
C SER A 192 -16.78 -3.26 13.80
N ARG A 193 -17.77 -3.85 14.47
CA ARG A 193 -19.01 -3.17 14.94
C ARG A 193 -19.72 -2.37 13.85
N GLY A 194 -19.83 -2.92 12.64
CA GLY A 194 -20.50 -2.29 11.52
C GLY A 194 -19.74 -1.12 10.86
N ARG A 195 -18.47 -0.88 11.24
CA ARG A 195 -17.57 0.07 10.58
C ARG A 195 -16.51 -0.67 9.79
N ARG A 196 -16.07 -0.09 8.66
CA ARG A 196 -15.03 -0.64 7.78
C ARG A 196 -13.97 0.41 7.46
N ALA A 197 -12.73 -0.05 7.30
CA ALA A 197 -11.69 0.68 6.59
C ALA A 197 -11.10 -0.21 5.50
N LEU A 198 -10.88 0.36 4.32
CA LEU A 198 -10.17 -0.26 3.20
C LEU A 198 -8.78 0.35 3.11
N LEU A 199 -7.75 -0.45 3.33
CA LEU A 199 -6.37 -0.08 3.03
C LEU A 199 -6.11 -0.54 1.59
N LEU A 200 -6.08 0.42 0.69
CA LEU A 200 -6.28 0.20 -0.75
C LEU A 200 -5.02 -0.30 -1.46
N GLY A 201 -3.83 -0.17 -0.81
CA GLY A 201 -2.57 -0.33 -1.52
C GLY A 201 -2.52 0.60 -2.72
N ASP A 202 -1.93 0.14 -3.80
CA ASP A 202 -1.76 0.87 -5.06
C ASP A 202 -2.86 0.58 -6.09
N ALA A 203 -3.94 -0.12 -5.71
CA ALA A 203 -5.15 -0.15 -6.53
C ALA A 203 -5.71 1.27 -6.74
N VAL A 204 -5.45 2.17 -5.77
CA VAL A 204 -5.65 3.61 -5.87
C VAL A 204 -4.40 4.31 -5.36
N ILE A 205 -3.65 4.96 -6.26
CA ILE A 205 -2.43 5.71 -5.89
C ILE A 205 -2.79 6.99 -5.13
N CYS A 206 -3.76 7.74 -5.63
CA CYS A 206 -4.15 9.03 -5.06
C CYS A 206 -5.63 9.29 -5.35
N PRO A 207 -6.36 9.99 -4.47
CA PRO A 207 -7.76 10.35 -4.68
C PRO A 207 -8.05 11.09 -6.00
N VAL A 208 -7.08 11.77 -6.59
CA VAL A 208 -7.22 12.41 -7.91
C VAL A 208 -7.69 11.45 -9.00
N GLN A 209 -7.41 10.16 -8.88
CA GLN A 209 -7.87 9.15 -9.83
C GLN A 209 -9.39 8.91 -9.79
N LEU A 210 -10.10 9.48 -8.80
CA LEU A 210 -11.56 9.54 -8.79
C LEU A 210 -12.09 10.57 -9.81
N ASP A 211 -11.42 11.72 -9.87
CA ASP A 211 -11.77 12.81 -10.78
C ASP A 211 -11.22 12.55 -12.21
N GLU A 212 -10.08 11.85 -12.28
CA GLU A 212 -9.34 11.52 -13.49
C GLU A 212 -9.26 9.99 -13.72
N PRO A 213 -10.36 9.33 -14.10
CA PRO A 213 -10.43 7.86 -14.19
C PRO A 213 -9.51 7.28 -15.28
N THR A 214 -9.01 8.11 -16.20
CA THR A 214 -8.04 7.73 -17.25
C THR A 214 -6.59 7.75 -16.77
N TRP A 215 -6.31 8.36 -15.62
CA TRP A 215 -4.96 8.38 -15.04
C TRP A 215 -4.61 7.02 -14.49
N ARG A 216 -3.46 6.50 -14.94
CA ARG A 216 -2.96 5.15 -14.63
C ARG A 216 -1.57 5.26 -14.04
N SER A 217 -1.22 4.38 -13.12
CA SER A 217 0.17 4.31 -12.66
C SER A 217 1.07 3.68 -13.73
N ILE A 218 2.28 4.20 -13.90
CA ILE A 218 3.29 3.53 -14.75
C ILE A 218 3.67 2.15 -14.20
N GLY A 219 3.33 1.86 -12.95
CA GLY A 219 3.54 0.57 -12.30
C GLY A 219 2.42 -0.44 -12.58
N ASP A 220 1.31 -0.04 -13.23
CA ASP A 220 0.19 -0.96 -13.49
C ASP A 220 0.60 -2.03 -14.51
N VAL A 221 0.64 -3.30 -14.08
CA VAL A 221 0.95 -4.46 -14.93
C VAL A 221 -0.19 -4.76 -15.90
N ASP A 222 -1.43 -4.65 -15.44
CA ASP A 222 -2.65 -4.68 -16.25
C ASP A 222 -3.48 -3.42 -15.99
N PRO A 223 -3.24 -2.32 -16.74
CA PRO A 223 -3.89 -1.04 -16.49
C PRO A 223 -5.41 -1.07 -16.65
N ASP A 224 -5.94 -1.93 -17.52
CA ASP A 224 -7.38 -2.05 -17.72
C ASP A 224 -8.05 -2.78 -16.57
N LEU A 225 -7.42 -3.81 -16.04
CA LEU A 225 -7.89 -4.49 -14.83
C LEU A 225 -7.78 -3.57 -13.61
N ALA A 226 -6.64 -2.84 -13.47
CA ALA A 226 -6.46 -1.86 -12.39
C ALA A 226 -7.56 -0.80 -12.39
N ALA A 227 -7.92 -0.26 -13.56
CA ALA A 227 -9.00 0.72 -13.69
C ALA A 227 -10.36 0.16 -13.26
N ARG A 228 -10.69 -1.10 -13.64
CA ARG A 228 -11.94 -1.76 -13.21
C ARG A 228 -11.97 -2.02 -11.70
N VAL A 229 -10.85 -2.46 -11.13
CA VAL A 229 -10.71 -2.69 -9.68
C VAL A 229 -10.84 -1.37 -8.93
N ARG A 230 -10.20 -0.32 -9.38
CA ARG A 230 -10.28 1.04 -8.80
C ARG A 230 -11.72 1.54 -8.78
N GLU A 231 -12.45 1.40 -9.89
CA GLU A 231 -13.86 1.79 -9.95
C GLU A 231 -14.72 0.99 -8.96
N ARG A 232 -14.47 -0.31 -8.80
CA ARG A 232 -15.15 -1.13 -7.79
C ARG A 232 -14.89 -0.61 -6.38
N LEU A 233 -13.62 -0.31 -6.06
CA LEU A 233 -13.24 0.18 -4.73
C LEU A 233 -13.85 1.56 -4.44
N PHE A 234 -13.92 2.46 -5.41
CA PHE A 234 -14.60 3.74 -5.23
C PHE A 234 -16.09 3.58 -4.93
N ARG A 235 -16.77 2.60 -5.53
CA ARG A 235 -18.16 2.28 -5.18
C ARG A 235 -18.32 1.73 -3.77
N GLU A 236 -17.37 0.90 -3.30
CA GLU A 236 -17.39 0.42 -1.90
C GLU A 236 -17.20 1.58 -0.91
N LEU A 237 -16.43 2.60 -1.28
CA LEU A 237 -16.18 3.80 -0.48
C LEU A 237 -17.35 4.82 -0.49
N GLU A 238 -18.42 4.57 -1.25
CA GLU A 238 -19.66 5.35 -1.19
C GLU A 238 -20.51 4.99 0.05
N ASP A 239 -20.26 3.85 0.68
CA ASP A 239 -20.92 3.44 1.92
C ASP A 239 -20.51 4.36 3.09
N GLU A 240 -21.50 4.84 3.86
CA GLU A 240 -21.28 5.81 4.95
C GLU A 240 -20.46 5.25 6.12
N ASN A 241 -20.44 3.93 6.28
CA ASN A 241 -19.70 3.24 7.34
C ASN A 241 -18.32 2.80 6.89
N THR A 242 -17.93 3.08 5.64
CA THR A 242 -16.67 2.66 5.03
C THR A 242 -15.80 3.87 4.74
N VAL A 243 -14.55 3.83 5.21
CA VAL A 243 -13.49 4.78 4.86
C VAL A 243 -12.35 4.06 4.15
N GLY A 244 -11.55 4.77 3.39
CA GLY A 244 -10.38 4.19 2.72
C GLY A 244 -9.13 5.05 2.87
N ALA A 245 -7.96 4.44 2.75
CA ALA A 245 -6.67 5.11 2.62
C ALA A 245 -5.74 4.26 1.75
N GLY A 246 -4.83 4.92 1.03
CA GLY A 246 -3.73 4.28 0.31
C GLY A 246 -2.38 4.75 0.84
N GLY A 247 -1.31 3.99 0.56
CA GLY A 247 0.05 4.32 0.99
C GLY A 247 0.57 5.65 0.43
N HIS A 248 -0.01 6.13 -0.66
CA HIS A 248 0.39 7.38 -1.33
C HIS A 248 -0.68 8.48 -1.23
N PHE A 249 -1.68 8.32 -0.36
CA PHE A 249 -2.66 9.37 -0.13
C PHE A 249 -2.02 10.55 0.62
N PRO A 250 -2.35 11.81 0.26
CA PRO A 250 -1.82 12.97 0.96
C PRO A 250 -2.00 12.85 2.48
N GLU A 251 -0.90 13.02 3.22
CA GLU A 251 -0.86 12.93 4.69
C GLU A 251 -1.38 11.59 5.26
N LEU A 252 -1.47 10.54 4.42
CA LEU A 252 -2.08 9.24 4.76
C LEU A 252 -3.50 9.37 5.31
N GLN A 253 -4.23 10.39 4.84
CA GLN A 253 -5.58 10.67 5.30
C GLN A 253 -6.58 9.61 4.85
N PHE A 254 -7.45 9.24 5.76
CA PHE A 254 -8.64 8.47 5.45
C PHE A 254 -9.72 9.35 4.84
N GLY A 255 -10.55 8.75 4.03
CA GLY A 255 -11.68 9.44 3.45
C GLY A 255 -12.69 8.47 2.87
N ARG A 256 -13.72 9.01 2.27
CA ARG A 256 -14.75 8.25 1.55
C ARG A 256 -15.18 8.98 0.27
N VAL A 257 -15.89 8.29 -0.57
CA VAL A 257 -16.48 8.87 -1.78
C VAL A 257 -17.88 9.39 -1.46
N LEU A 258 -18.13 10.66 -1.72
CA LEU A 258 -19.49 11.19 -1.73
C LEU A 258 -20.13 10.83 -3.06
N ALA A 259 -21.20 10.02 -3.01
CA ALA A 259 -22.00 9.67 -4.16
C ALA A 259 -22.78 10.90 -4.69
N GLY A 260 -22.97 10.99 -6.00
CA GLY A 260 -23.72 12.07 -6.63
C GLY A 260 -23.44 12.16 -8.15
N GLN A 261 -23.94 13.21 -8.79
CA GLN A 261 -23.68 13.46 -10.22
C GLN A 261 -22.19 13.70 -10.52
N ALA A 262 -21.46 14.30 -9.55
CA ALA A 262 -20.01 14.36 -9.53
C ALA A 262 -19.54 13.75 -8.21
N ARG A 263 -19.01 12.54 -8.26
CA ARG A 263 -18.39 11.90 -7.08
C ARG A 263 -17.23 12.76 -6.60
N ARG A 264 -17.03 12.84 -5.30
CA ARG A 264 -15.95 13.61 -4.69
C ARG A 264 -15.32 12.83 -3.55
N TRP A 265 -14.01 12.94 -3.43
CA TRP A 265 -13.30 12.48 -2.25
C TRP A 265 -13.56 13.42 -1.07
N LEU A 266 -13.95 12.85 0.08
CA LEU A 266 -14.08 13.56 1.34
C LEU A 266 -13.09 12.97 2.34
N ALA A 267 -12.04 13.71 2.67
CA ALA A 267 -11.13 13.38 3.76
C ALA A 267 -11.85 13.50 5.11
N THR A 268 -11.55 12.57 6.04
CA THR A 268 -12.20 12.47 7.36
C THR A 268 -11.19 12.56 8.50
#